data_c92cc3ce8bdcc9a7eb943a3680f611db
#
_entry.id   c92cc3ce8bdcc9a7eb943a3680f611db
#
_cell.length_a   1.000
_cell.length_b   1.000
_cell.length_c   1.000
_cell.angle_alpha   90.00
_cell.angle_beta   90.00
_cell.angle_gamma   90.00
#
_symmetry.space_group_name_H-M   'P 1'
#
loop_
_entity.id
_entity.type
_entity.pdbx_description
1 polymer ?
#
loop_
_entity_poly.entity_id
_entity_poly.type
_entity_poly.pdbx_seq_one_letter_code
_entity_poly.pdbx_strand_id
1 'polypeptide(L)'
;RVPCLLLNGSLCYDFANQKRLFSVCFSHQENIEILKIFYSHGLSPTLYADDSYVYACNPTTSKGHLEAIGSDLIKVADLDSCSQQLDILNFCILGMPMENLREVSQDLSDSGFANPSLYKDQIFDGYSLTVQPFNVSKWSGIIQWCKFTNFSPSRIVTVGDAGNDLEMLTH
;
A
#
# COMPACT_ATOMS: atom_id res chain seq x y z
N ARG A 1 3.31 -2.92 25.07
CA ARG A 1 2.52 -2.57 23.85
C ARG A 1 3.37 -2.88 22.63
N VAL A 2 2.77 -3.42 21.58
CA VAL A 2 3.46 -3.83 20.35
C VAL A 2 3.20 -2.79 19.29
N PRO A 3 4.19 -2.39 18.45
CA PRO A 3 3.98 -1.54 17.29
C PRO A 3 3.04 -2.19 16.28
N CYS A 4 2.43 -1.37 15.43
CA CYS A 4 1.59 -1.84 14.32
C CYS A 4 2.38 -1.81 13.01
N LEU A 5 2.25 -2.88 12.23
CA LEU A 5 2.64 -2.89 10.82
C LEU A 5 1.44 -2.45 10.00
N LEU A 6 1.61 -1.42 9.21
CA LEU A 6 0.58 -0.76 8.42
C LEU A 6 0.93 -0.85 6.93
N LEU A 7 -0.06 -0.59 6.07
CA LEU A 7 0.11 -0.54 4.61
C LEU A 7 0.84 -1.79 4.07
N ASN A 8 0.37 -2.97 4.46
CA ASN A 8 0.95 -4.27 4.09
C ASN A 8 2.45 -4.42 4.40
N GLY A 9 2.94 -3.75 5.45
CA GLY A 9 4.33 -3.84 5.89
C GLY A 9 5.22 -2.67 5.45
N SER A 10 4.72 -1.72 4.67
CA SER A 10 5.49 -0.53 4.27
C SER A 10 5.80 0.40 5.43
N LEU A 11 5.01 0.36 6.50
CA LEU A 11 5.15 1.25 7.65
C LEU A 11 5.07 0.46 8.97
N CYS A 12 6.00 0.71 9.88
CA CYS A 12 5.93 0.26 11.27
C CYS A 12 5.83 1.46 12.21
N TYR A 13 4.74 1.53 12.97
CA TYR A 13 4.45 2.66 13.85
C TYR A 13 4.16 2.23 15.27
N ASP A 14 4.82 2.85 16.24
CA ASP A 14 4.58 2.70 17.67
C ASP A 14 3.63 3.80 18.17
N PHE A 15 2.34 3.46 18.26
CA PHE A 15 1.31 4.38 18.72
C PHE A 15 1.46 4.77 20.20
N ALA A 16 2.11 3.93 21.02
CA ALA A 16 2.32 4.24 22.44
C ALA A 16 3.34 5.35 22.64
N ASN A 17 4.37 5.39 21.80
CA ASN A 17 5.43 6.39 21.84
C ASN A 17 5.29 7.44 20.72
N GLN A 18 4.22 7.35 19.92
CA GLN A 18 3.96 8.22 18.76
C GLN A 18 5.19 8.31 17.83
N LYS A 19 5.78 7.16 17.54
CA LYS A 19 7.04 7.08 16.80
C LYS A 19 6.96 6.11 15.65
N ARG A 20 7.35 6.57 14.46
CA ARG A 20 7.67 5.70 13.34
C ARG A 20 8.98 4.96 13.62
N LEU A 21 8.96 3.64 13.46
CA LEU A 21 10.14 2.80 13.64
C LEU A 21 10.89 2.61 12.33
N PHE A 22 10.17 2.35 11.26
CA PHE A 22 10.68 2.33 9.90
C PHE A 22 9.55 2.54 8.88
N SER A 23 9.94 2.93 7.68
CA SER A 23 9.10 2.94 6.48
C SER A 23 9.90 2.47 5.27
N VAL A 24 9.22 1.95 4.26
CA VAL A 24 9.78 1.56 2.97
C VAL A 24 8.93 2.22 1.89
N CYS A 25 9.55 3.15 1.15
CA CYS A 25 8.92 3.92 0.11
C CYS A 25 9.42 3.49 -1.26
N PHE A 26 8.64 3.77 -2.28
CA PHE A 26 9.11 3.73 -3.66
C PHE A 26 10.15 4.85 -3.91
N SER A 27 11.05 4.65 -4.85
CA SER A 27 11.85 5.74 -5.41
C SER A 27 10.96 6.67 -6.25
N HIS A 28 11.37 7.92 -6.42
CA HIS A 28 10.61 8.88 -7.25
C HIS A 28 10.46 8.42 -8.71
N GLN A 29 11.44 7.68 -9.25
CA GLN A 29 11.33 7.10 -10.59
C GLN A 29 10.27 5.99 -10.65
N GLU A 30 10.21 5.11 -9.65
CA GLU A 30 9.18 4.07 -9.56
C GLU A 30 7.79 4.69 -9.41
N ASN A 31 7.64 5.78 -8.64
CA ASN A 31 6.37 6.50 -8.53
C ASN A 31 5.83 6.92 -9.92
N ILE A 32 6.70 7.49 -10.77
CA ILE A 32 6.35 7.91 -12.13
C ILE A 32 5.91 6.72 -12.97
N GLU A 33 6.67 5.63 -12.95
CA GLU A 33 6.37 4.45 -13.77
C GLU A 33 5.07 3.76 -13.31
N ILE A 34 4.81 3.69 -12.00
CA ILE A 34 3.55 3.16 -11.45
C ILE A 34 2.36 4.01 -11.91
N LEU A 35 2.45 5.33 -11.84
CA LEU A 35 1.38 6.22 -12.30
C LEU A 35 1.11 6.06 -13.79
N LYS A 36 2.15 5.93 -14.62
CA LYS A 36 1.98 5.65 -16.07
C LYS A 36 1.22 4.35 -16.31
N ILE A 37 1.52 3.28 -15.56
CA ILE A 37 0.80 2.01 -15.66
C ILE A 37 -0.68 2.23 -15.29
N PHE A 38 -0.99 2.88 -14.19
CA PHE A 38 -2.38 3.18 -13.82
C PHE A 38 -3.10 3.99 -14.89
N TYR A 39 -2.46 5.04 -15.42
CA TYR A 39 -3.06 5.92 -16.43
C TYR A 39 -3.28 5.22 -17.77
N SER A 40 -2.42 4.27 -18.17
CA SER A 40 -2.63 3.49 -19.40
C SER A 40 -3.90 2.65 -19.36
N HIS A 41 -4.40 2.32 -18.16
CA HIS A 41 -5.68 1.66 -17.90
C HIS A 41 -6.83 2.64 -17.57
N GLY A 42 -6.62 3.95 -17.70
CA GLY A 42 -7.61 4.97 -17.37
C GLY A 42 -7.93 5.09 -15.88
N LEU A 43 -7.00 4.64 -15.01
CA LEU A 43 -7.17 4.62 -13.57
C LEU A 43 -6.31 5.70 -12.90
N SER A 44 -6.82 6.26 -11.80
CA SER A 44 -6.10 7.23 -10.97
C SER A 44 -6.12 6.74 -9.51
N PRO A 45 -4.98 6.28 -8.94
CA PRO A 45 -4.93 5.78 -7.58
C PRO A 45 -4.95 6.89 -6.54
N THR A 46 -5.16 6.52 -5.27
CA THR A 46 -4.78 7.32 -4.11
C THR A 46 -3.36 6.98 -3.69
N LEU A 47 -2.57 7.98 -3.27
CA LEU A 47 -1.17 7.85 -2.84
C LEU A 47 -1.07 8.01 -1.34
N TYR A 48 -0.69 6.98 -0.64
CA TYR A 48 -0.40 7.02 0.80
C TYR A 48 1.06 7.39 1.00
N ALA A 49 1.30 8.58 1.53
CA ALA A 49 2.63 9.12 1.72
C ALA A 49 3.15 8.97 3.16
N ASP A 50 4.45 9.08 3.33
CA ASP A 50 5.14 8.94 4.61
C ASP A 50 4.94 10.14 5.56
N ASP A 51 4.35 11.22 5.07
CA ASP A 51 3.94 12.39 5.86
C ASP A 51 2.59 12.23 6.56
N SER A 52 1.98 11.02 6.48
CA SER A 52 0.68 10.65 7.05
C SER A 52 -0.54 11.21 6.30
N TYR A 53 -0.36 11.79 5.11
CA TYR A 53 -1.45 12.20 4.25
C TYR A 53 -1.67 11.27 3.08
N VAL A 54 -2.87 11.35 2.50
CA VAL A 54 -3.25 10.63 1.28
C VAL A 54 -3.52 11.62 0.17
N TYR A 55 -2.79 11.50 -0.93
CA TYR A 55 -2.88 12.41 -2.06
C TYR A 55 -3.73 11.81 -3.18
N ALA A 56 -4.57 12.63 -3.82
CA ALA A 56 -5.41 12.17 -4.91
C ALA A 56 -5.76 13.28 -5.92
N CYS A 57 -5.85 12.87 -7.19
CA CYS A 57 -6.39 13.69 -8.28
C CYS A 57 -7.46 12.87 -9.01
N ASN A 58 -8.74 13.26 -8.86
CA ASN A 58 -9.89 12.54 -9.44
C ASN A 58 -9.79 11.00 -9.27
N PRO A 59 -9.64 10.48 -8.06
CA PRO A 59 -9.25 9.11 -7.83
C PRO A 59 -10.31 8.10 -8.29
N THR A 60 -9.86 7.02 -8.91
CA THR A 60 -10.67 5.86 -9.27
C THR A 60 -10.77 4.93 -8.07
N THR A 61 -11.65 5.24 -7.13
CA THR A 61 -11.84 4.44 -5.91
C THR A 61 -13.25 4.61 -5.37
N SER A 62 -13.70 3.73 -4.49
CA SER A 62 -15.03 3.83 -3.91
C SER A 62 -15.20 5.10 -3.07
N LYS A 63 -16.44 5.59 -3.02
CA LYS A 63 -16.78 6.74 -2.17
C LYS A 63 -16.52 6.44 -0.69
N GLY A 64 -16.82 5.22 -0.24
CA GLY A 64 -16.57 4.78 1.13
C GLY A 64 -15.08 4.85 1.51
N HIS A 65 -14.17 4.54 0.58
CA HIS A 65 -12.73 4.69 0.81
C HIS A 65 -12.36 6.16 1.02
N LEU A 66 -12.84 7.08 0.18
CA LEU A 66 -12.56 8.51 0.34
C LEU A 66 -13.14 9.08 1.64
N GLU A 67 -14.33 8.62 2.02
CA GLU A 67 -14.95 9.00 3.30
C GLU A 67 -14.16 8.47 4.50
N ALA A 68 -13.58 7.27 4.40
CA ALA A 68 -12.74 6.69 5.44
C ALA A 68 -11.40 7.42 5.62
N ILE A 69 -10.81 7.96 4.55
CA ILE A 69 -9.61 8.81 4.64
C ILE A 69 -9.94 10.15 5.35
N GLY A 70 -11.10 10.72 5.05
CA GLY A 70 -11.60 11.92 5.73
C GLY A 70 -10.71 13.15 5.54
N SER A 71 -10.29 13.75 6.66
CA SER A 71 -9.47 14.98 6.69
C SER A 71 -8.04 14.80 6.20
N ASP A 72 -7.55 13.58 6.14
CA ASP A 72 -6.17 13.29 5.75
C ASP A 72 -6.01 13.24 4.22
N LEU A 73 -7.13 13.38 3.47
CA LEU A 73 -7.14 13.44 2.02
C LEU A 73 -6.74 14.82 1.51
N ILE A 74 -5.62 14.89 0.80
CA ILE A 74 -5.14 16.07 0.09
C ILE A 74 -5.47 15.95 -1.40
N LYS A 75 -6.39 16.79 -1.88
CA LYS A 75 -6.70 16.86 -3.30
C LYS A 75 -5.67 17.72 -4.02
N VAL A 76 -5.02 17.15 -5.03
CA VAL A 76 -4.03 17.82 -5.86
C VAL A 76 -4.52 17.94 -7.30
N ALA A 77 -4.00 18.90 -8.04
CA ALA A 77 -4.33 19.07 -9.46
C ALA A 77 -3.52 18.15 -10.36
N ASP A 78 -2.34 17.73 -9.92
CA ASP A 78 -1.38 16.92 -10.66
C ASP A 78 -0.68 15.92 -9.72
N LEU A 79 -0.97 14.62 -9.90
CA LEU A 79 -0.35 13.55 -9.12
C LEU A 79 1.09 13.28 -9.55
N ASP A 80 1.42 13.49 -10.85
CA ASP A 80 2.78 13.25 -11.33
C ASP A 80 3.79 14.18 -10.65
N SER A 81 3.51 15.48 -10.66
CA SER A 81 4.35 16.46 -9.97
C SER A 81 4.40 16.22 -8.46
N CYS A 82 3.26 15.83 -7.87
CA CYS A 82 3.17 15.54 -6.45
C CYS A 82 4.00 14.30 -6.08
N SER A 83 3.90 13.22 -6.84
CA SER A 83 4.59 11.96 -6.58
C SER A 83 6.11 12.04 -6.67
N GLN A 84 6.64 13.03 -7.40
CA GLN A 84 8.08 13.29 -7.49
C GLN A 84 8.66 13.98 -6.25
N GLN A 85 7.80 14.49 -5.36
CA GLN A 85 8.20 15.24 -4.17
C GLN A 85 7.89 14.48 -2.87
N LEU A 86 7.14 13.37 -2.96
CA LEU A 86 6.66 12.61 -1.83
C LEU A 86 7.32 11.24 -1.74
N ASP A 87 7.57 10.82 -0.50
CA ASP A 87 7.93 9.46 -0.16
C ASP A 87 6.65 8.61 -0.11
N ILE A 88 6.32 7.92 -1.21
CA ILE A 88 5.09 7.13 -1.34
C ILE A 88 5.29 5.73 -0.78
N LEU A 89 4.43 5.35 0.15
CA LEU A 89 4.40 4.04 0.80
C LEU A 89 3.53 3.03 0.05
N ASN A 90 2.45 3.51 -0.56
CA ASN A 90 1.44 2.64 -1.17
C ASN A 90 0.58 3.41 -2.17
N PHE A 91 0.22 2.75 -3.28
CA PHE A 91 -0.82 3.20 -4.20
C PHE A 91 -2.05 2.33 -3.99
N CYS A 92 -3.24 2.93 -3.91
CA CYS A 92 -4.47 2.20 -3.62
C CYS A 92 -5.61 2.58 -4.55
N ILE A 93 -6.37 1.55 -4.97
CA ILE A 93 -7.72 1.66 -5.52
C ILE A 93 -8.57 0.63 -4.76
N LEU A 94 -9.57 1.08 -4.01
CA LEU A 94 -10.38 0.21 -3.15
C LEU A 94 -11.85 0.24 -3.55
N GLY A 95 -12.51 -0.94 -3.49
CA GLY A 95 -13.94 -1.09 -3.71
C GLY A 95 -14.35 -0.87 -5.17
N MET A 96 -13.67 -1.51 -6.11
CA MET A 96 -13.95 -1.45 -7.55
C MET A 96 -14.28 -2.82 -8.12
N PRO A 97 -14.96 -2.92 -9.30
CA PRO A 97 -15.12 -4.17 -10.01
C PRO A 97 -13.78 -4.82 -10.37
N MET A 98 -13.71 -6.14 -10.27
CA MET A 98 -12.46 -6.90 -10.51
C MET A 98 -11.91 -6.72 -11.92
N GLU A 99 -12.80 -6.65 -12.92
CA GLU A 99 -12.45 -6.46 -14.33
C GLU A 99 -11.65 -5.18 -14.57
N ASN A 100 -11.88 -4.14 -13.78
CA ASN A 100 -11.16 -2.88 -13.89
C ASN A 100 -9.74 -2.94 -13.31
N LEU A 101 -9.45 -3.92 -12.45
CA LEU A 101 -8.21 -3.97 -11.66
C LEU A 101 -7.27 -5.11 -12.09
N ARG A 102 -7.77 -6.12 -12.82
CA ARG A 102 -6.99 -7.33 -13.11
C ARG A 102 -5.79 -7.05 -14.01
N GLU A 103 -6.00 -6.37 -15.12
CA GLU A 103 -4.93 -6.10 -16.10
C GLU A 103 -3.88 -5.15 -15.52
N VAL A 104 -4.29 -4.07 -14.88
CA VAL A 104 -3.34 -3.15 -14.24
C VAL A 104 -2.54 -3.83 -13.13
N SER A 105 -3.16 -4.74 -12.37
CA SER A 105 -2.46 -5.54 -11.35
C SER A 105 -1.38 -6.43 -11.97
N GLN A 106 -1.68 -7.03 -13.15
CA GLN A 106 -0.70 -7.87 -13.87
C GLN A 106 0.47 -7.01 -14.40
N ASP A 107 0.18 -5.88 -15.05
CA ASP A 107 1.23 -5.00 -15.58
C ASP A 107 2.13 -4.43 -14.48
N LEU A 108 1.55 -4.11 -13.31
CA LEU A 108 2.32 -3.70 -12.14
C LEU A 108 3.22 -4.83 -11.61
N SER A 109 2.72 -6.07 -11.60
CA SER A 109 3.51 -7.25 -11.21
C SER A 109 4.67 -7.48 -12.18
N ASP A 110 4.42 -7.37 -13.48
CA ASP A 110 5.39 -7.60 -14.54
C ASP A 110 6.47 -6.49 -14.62
N SER A 111 6.20 -5.33 -14.02
CA SER A 111 7.17 -4.22 -13.94
C SER A 111 8.45 -4.56 -13.17
N GLY A 112 8.37 -5.50 -12.22
CA GLY A 112 9.49 -5.97 -11.40
C GLY A 112 9.93 -5.04 -10.27
N PHE A 113 9.29 -3.87 -10.10
CA PHE A 113 9.58 -2.93 -9.01
C PHE A 113 8.39 -2.71 -8.07
N ALA A 114 7.24 -3.27 -8.37
CA ALA A 114 6.03 -3.19 -7.59
C ALA A 114 5.53 -4.56 -7.11
N ASN A 115 4.90 -4.58 -5.94
CA ASN A 115 4.23 -5.75 -5.37
C ASN A 115 2.73 -5.47 -5.24
N PRO A 116 1.92 -5.69 -6.30
CA PRO A 116 0.48 -5.50 -6.26
C PRO A 116 -0.21 -6.61 -5.49
N SER A 117 -1.21 -6.26 -4.69
CA SER A 117 -2.11 -7.19 -4.01
C SER A 117 -3.54 -6.87 -4.43
N LEU A 118 -4.15 -7.78 -5.22
CA LEU A 118 -5.54 -7.71 -5.66
C LEU A 118 -6.36 -8.73 -4.87
N TYR A 119 -7.37 -8.26 -4.13
CA TYR A 119 -8.19 -9.12 -3.26
C TYR A 119 -9.64 -8.62 -3.20
N LYS A 120 -10.56 -9.53 -2.85
CA LYS A 120 -11.94 -9.15 -2.54
C LYS A 120 -11.95 -8.35 -1.23
N ASP A 121 -12.50 -7.15 -1.29
CA ASP A 121 -12.59 -6.30 -0.12
C ASP A 121 -13.77 -6.69 0.77
N GLN A 122 -13.57 -6.65 2.09
CA GLN A 122 -14.61 -6.96 3.07
C GLN A 122 -15.23 -5.68 3.68
N ILE A 123 -14.58 -4.54 3.50
CA ILE A 123 -15.01 -3.24 4.04
C ILE A 123 -15.68 -2.40 2.95
N PHE A 124 -15.07 -2.37 1.77
CA PHE A 124 -15.58 -1.67 0.60
C PHE A 124 -16.13 -2.70 -0.38
N ASP A 125 -17.32 -2.48 -0.90
CA ASP A 125 -17.93 -3.40 -1.85
C ASP A 125 -17.06 -3.54 -3.11
N GLY A 126 -16.79 -4.80 -3.56
CA GLY A 126 -15.97 -5.07 -4.72
C GLY A 126 -14.57 -5.61 -4.40
N TYR A 127 -13.57 -5.16 -5.15
CA TYR A 127 -12.17 -5.58 -5.04
C TYR A 127 -11.27 -4.38 -4.76
N SER A 128 -10.16 -4.66 -4.12
CA SER A 128 -9.15 -3.67 -3.76
C SER A 128 -7.80 -4.05 -4.33
N LEU A 129 -7.15 -3.07 -4.94
CA LEU A 129 -5.77 -3.15 -5.41
C LEU A 129 -4.92 -2.23 -4.56
N THR A 130 -3.94 -2.82 -3.88
CA THR A 130 -2.92 -2.09 -3.12
C THR A 130 -1.55 -2.44 -3.68
N VAL A 131 -0.68 -1.46 -3.82
CA VAL A 131 0.62 -1.62 -4.48
C VAL A 131 1.72 -1.11 -3.56
N GLN A 132 2.61 -2.00 -3.14
CA GLN A 132 3.77 -1.73 -2.30
C GLN A 132 5.06 -1.82 -3.15
N PRO A 133 6.21 -1.33 -2.65
CA PRO A 133 7.52 -1.62 -3.25
C PRO A 133 7.75 -3.13 -3.39
N PHE A 134 8.47 -3.56 -4.41
CA PHE A 134 8.63 -4.96 -4.82
C PHE A 134 8.93 -5.94 -3.66
N ASN A 135 9.80 -5.56 -2.73
CA ASN A 135 10.21 -6.42 -1.61
C ASN A 135 9.38 -6.18 -0.33
N VAL A 136 8.24 -5.51 -0.42
CA VAL A 136 7.40 -5.18 0.73
C VAL A 136 6.14 -6.04 0.73
N SER A 137 5.93 -6.72 1.84
CA SER A 137 4.76 -7.53 2.16
C SER A 137 4.52 -7.52 3.67
N LYS A 138 3.41 -8.06 4.12
CA LYS A 138 3.18 -8.23 5.58
C LYS A 138 4.29 -9.05 6.23
N TRP A 139 4.77 -10.10 5.56
CA TRP A 139 5.85 -10.93 6.05
C TRP A 139 7.18 -10.20 6.12
N SER A 140 7.57 -9.51 5.05
CA SER A 140 8.82 -8.73 5.04
C SER A 140 8.83 -7.66 6.13
N GLY A 141 7.68 -7.01 6.39
CA GLY A 141 7.51 -6.05 7.48
C GLY A 141 7.70 -6.71 8.85
N ILE A 142 7.16 -7.92 9.07
CA ILE A 142 7.39 -8.71 10.30
C ILE A 142 8.88 -9.00 10.47
N ILE A 143 9.56 -9.47 9.43
CA ILE A 143 11.00 -9.78 9.48
C ILE A 143 11.83 -8.52 9.75
N GLN A 144 11.47 -7.39 9.15
CA GLN A 144 12.16 -6.13 9.43
C GLN A 144 11.96 -5.68 10.88
N TRP A 145 10.74 -5.80 11.42
CA TRP A 145 10.47 -5.53 12.83
C TRP A 145 11.28 -6.45 13.75
N CYS A 146 11.37 -7.75 13.44
CA CYS A 146 12.18 -8.70 14.17
C CYS A 146 13.66 -8.29 14.23
N LYS A 147 14.22 -7.88 13.09
CA LYS A 147 15.60 -7.38 13.01
C LYS A 147 15.77 -6.11 13.86
N PHE A 148 14.82 -5.17 13.74
CA PHE A 148 14.86 -3.90 14.48
C PHE A 148 14.82 -4.11 16.01
N THR A 149 14.04 -5.09 16.48
CA THR A 149 13.85 -5.37 17.92
C THR A 149 14.74 -6.48 18.45
N ASN A 150 15.57 -7.10 17.62
CA ASN A 150 16.33 -8.31 17.93
C ASN A 150 15.44 -9.47 18.44
N PHE A 151 14.23 -9.57 17.88
CA PHE A 151 13.27 -10.63 18.21
C PHE A 151 13.42 -11.80 17.23
N SER A 152 13.31 -13.05 17.71
CA SER A 152 13.43 -14.22 16.84
C SER A 152 12.14 -14.45 16.04
N PRO A 153 12.19 -14.53 14.69
CA PRO A 153 11.02 -14.85 13.87
C PRO A 153 10.38 -16.19 14.21
N SER A 154 11.17 -17.18 14.69
CA SER A 154 10.65 -18.50 15.08
C SER A 154 9.68 -18.48 16.29
N ARG A 155 9.52 -17.34 16.94
CA ARG A 155 8.58 -17.14 18.05
C ARG A 155 7.28 -16.43 17.62
N ILE A 156 7.11 -16.21 16.31
CA ILE A 156 5.92 -15.55 15.75
C ILE A 156 4.91 -16.62 15.33
N VAL A 157 3.66 -16.36 15.60
CA VAL A 157 2.51 -17.07 15.06
C VAL A 157 1.74 -16.09 14.23
N THR A 158 1.46 -16.43 12.98
CA THR A 158 0.71 -15.61 12.04
C THR A 158 -0.71 -16.15 11.87
N VAL A 159 -1.66 -15.24 11.72
CA VAL A 159 -3.08 -15.54 11.43
C VAL A 159 -3.55 -14.56 10.36
N GLY A 160 -4.28 -15.04 9.37
CA GLY A 160 -4.78 -14.21 8.28
C GLY A 160 -5.92 -14.91 7.54
N ASP A 161 -6.68 -14.15 6.76
CA ASP A 161 -7.89 -14.62 6.05
C ASP A 161 -7.99 -14.08 4.61
N ALA A 162 -7.04 -13.27 4.17
CA ALA A 162 -7.04 -12.63 2.87
C ALA A 162 -5.82 -13.01 2.01
N GLY A 163 -5.90 -12.75 0.70
CA GLY A 163 -4.83 -13.10 -0.23
C GLY A 163 -3.48 -12.44 0.08
N ASN A 164 -3.49 -11.22 0.63
CA ASN A 164 -2.29 -10.51 1.07
C ASN A 164 -1.67 -11.04 2.38
N ASP A 165 -2.30 -12.04 3.02
CA ASP A 165 -1.77 -12.74 4.20
C ASP A 165 -1.01 -14.01 3.83
N LEU A 166 -1.16 -14.50 2.58
CA LEU A 166 -0.68 -15.83 2.16
C LEU A 166 0.84 -15.99 2.43
N GLU A 167 1.64 -14.99 2.12
CA GLU A 167 3.09 -15.06 2.33
C GLU A 167 3.42 -15.27 3.80
N MET A 168 2.85 -14.49 4.72
CA MET A 168 3.12 -14.64 6.15
C MET A 168 2.57 -15.92 6.77
N LEU A 169 1.60 -16.60 6.11
CA LEU A 169 1.03 -17.87 6.56
C LEU A 169 1.85 -19.08 6.10
N THR A 170 2.72 -18.91 5.10
CA THR A 170 3.55 -19.98 4.51
C THR A 170 4.97 -20.04 5.09
N HIS A 171 5.36 -19.07 5.90
CA HIS A 171 6.65 -18.95 6.57
C HIS A 171 6.55 -19.20 8.07
#